data_4ae773ae1f7819046326ec9181f3ca74
#
_entry.id   4ae773ae1f7819046326ec9181f3ca74
#
_cell.length_a   1.000
_cell.length_b   1.000
_cell.length_c   1.000
_cell.angle_alpha   90.00
_cell.angle_beta   90.00
_cell.angle_gamma   90.00
#
_symmetry.space_group_name_H-M   'P 1'
#
loop_
_entity.id
_entity.type
_entity.pdbx_description
1 polymer ?
#
loop_
_entity_poly.entity_id
_entity_poly.type
_entity_poly.pdbx_seq_one_letter_code
_entity_poly.pdbx_strand_id
1 'polypeptide(L)'
;MIRILILTFFCISSVAFAKDTVPESEIEIKLSFVPLVKQAAPAVVNIYAKRIIEERRSPFSSDPFFRDFFRNFGQLQPRVQNSLGSGVILSADGYVVSNYHVVGGATDIRVVLHDGREISGNVILSDQESDLAVLKLNSDEVLPYLKLRKSDTVEVGELVLAIGNPFGVGQTVTNGIISGLARTGIASGSAKGYFLQTDAPINPGNSGGALIDISGALVGVNTSILSKSGGSN
;
A
#
# COMPACT_ATOMS: atom_id res chain seq x y z
N MET A 1 55.74 44.87 31.33
CA MET A 1 54.94 44.76 30.11
C MET A 1 54.42 43.36 30.02
N ILE A 2 53.19 43.13 30.44
CA ILE A 2 52.49 41.79 30.41
C ILE A 2 51.73 41.75 29.10
N ARG A 3 52.07 40.77 28.21
CA ARG A 3 51.33 40.50 27.00
C ARG A 3 50.24 39.49 27.34
N ILE A 4 48.96 39.95 27.30
CA ILE A 4 47.76 39.08 27.43
C ILE A 4 47.51 38.44 26.06
N LEU A 5 47.65 37.13 25.98
CA LEU A 5 47.30 36.31 24.81
C LEU A 5 45.82 35.96 24.89
N ILE A 6 44.96 36.62 24.09
CA ILE A 6 43.53 36.29 23.96
C ILE A 6 43.40 35.10 23.02
N LEU A 7 43.09 33.94 23.58
CA LEU A 7 42.76 32.71 22.81
C LEU A 7 41.28 32.75 22.46
N THR A 8 40.95 33.11 21.23
CA THR A 8 39.59 33.06 20.69
C THR A 8 39.23 31.59 20.39
N PHE A 9 38.38 31.02 21.22
CA PHE A 9 37.81 29.66 21.01
C PHE A 9 36.69 29.76 19.98
N PHE A 10 36.95 29.31 18.76
CA PHE A 10 35.93 29.24 17.69
C PHE A 10 35.14 27.96 17.87
N CYS A 11 33.95 28.06 18.49
CA CYS A 11 32.99 26.93 18.55
C CYS A 11 32.40 26.70 17.17
N ILE A 12 32.90 25.71 16.45
CA ILE A 12 32.26 25.19 15.24
C ILE A 12 31.07 24.34 15.70
N SER A 13 29.88 24.93 15.67
CA SER A 13 28.62 24.15 15.86
C SER A 13 28.39 23.32 14.61
N SER A 14 28.76 22.04 14.64
CA SER A 14 28.34 21.09 13.63
C SER A 14 26.85 20.87 13.77
N VAL A 15 26.06 21.33 12.81
CA VAL A 15 24.66 21.01 12.65
C VAL A 15 24.61 19.55 12.23
N ALA A 16 24.37 18.67 13.17
CA ALA A 16 24.08 17.27 12.86
C ALA A 16 22.69 17.19 12.20
N PHE A 17 22.67 17.04 10.88
CA PHE A 17 21.44 16.62 10.22
C PHE A 17 21.13 15.20 10.67
N ALA A 18 20.05 15.02 11.40
CA ALA A 18 19.51 13.69 11.71
C ALA A 18 19.17 13.02 10.37
N LYS A 19 19.94 12.00 10.00
CA LYS A 19 19.64 11.17 8.85
C LYS A 19 18.46 10.28 9.24
N ASP A 20 17.32 10.44 8.59
CA ASP A 20 16.20 9.51 8.76
C ASP A 20 16.66 8.11 8.32
N THR A 21 16.97 7.25 9.27
CA THR A 21 17.36 5.85 9.03
C THR A 21 16.19 4.94 9.32
N VAL A 22 16.07 3.87 8.53
CA VAL A 22 15.11 2.80 8.82
C VAL A 22 15.53 2.10 10.12
N PRO A 23 14.60 1.85 11.05
CA PRO A 23 14.91 1.13 12.28
C PRO A 23 15.49 -0.27 11.97
N GLU A 24 16.61 -0.60 12.59
CA GLU A 24 17.29 -1.89 12.44
C GLU A 24 17.12 -2.78 13.68
N SER A 25 16.47 -2.29 14.73
CA SER A 25 16.25 -2.99 15.98
C SER A 25 14.85 -2.73 16.56
N GLU A 26 14.37 -3.65 17.41
CA GLU A 26 13.11 -3.46 18.14
C GLU A 26 13.11 -2.22 19.03
N ILE A 27 14.29 -1.82 19.55
CA ILE A 27 14.43 -0.63 20.39
C ILE A 27 14.17 0.63 19.57
N GLU A 28 14.69 0.69 18.35
CA GLU A 28 14.48 1.82 17.43
C GLU A 28 13.03 1.90 16.97
N ILE A 29 12.37 0.77 16.72
CA ILE A 29 10.94 0.69 16.36
C ILE A 29 10.07 1.25 17.50
N LYS A 30 10.40 0.99 18.76
CA LYS A 30 9.68 1.54 19.90
C LYS A 30 9.73 3.07 19.98
N LEU A 31 10.68 3.71 19.30
CA LEU A 31 10.78 5.15 19.24
C LEU A 31 9.83 5.77 18.21
N SER A 32 9.72 5.21 17.01
CA SER A 32 8.78 5.67 15.97
C SER A 32 8.89 4.83 14.69
N PHE A 33 7.75 4.62 14.00
CA PHE A 33 7.71 4.10 12.62
C PHE A 33 7.91 5.20 11.56
N VAL A 34 8.07 6.46 11.94
CA VAL A 34 8.16 7.59 11.00
C VAL A 34 9.24 7.42 9.93
N PRO A 35 10.49 7.01 10.24
CA PRO A 35 11.51 6.83 9.21
C PRO A 35 11.13 5.73 8.21
N LEU A 36 10.56 4.62 8.69
CA LEU A 36 10.11 3.51 7.86
C LEU A 36 8.97 3.94 6.93
N VAL A 37 7.99 4.67 7.45
CA VAL A 37 6.88 5.20 6.66
C VAL A 37 7.38 6.17 5.60
N LYS A 38 8.26 7.11 5.93
CA LYS A 38 8.85 8.06 4.97
C LYS A 38 9.57 7.35 3.83
N GLN A 39 10.20 6.21 4.09
CA GLN A 39 10.88 5.41 3.07
C GLN A 39 9.89 4.66 2.18
N ALA A 40 8.87 4.02 2.76
CA ALA A 40 7.97 3.12 2.04
C ALA A 40 6.80 3.84 1.36
N ALA A 41 6.28 4.89 1.98
CA ALA A 41 5.10 5.62 1.53
C ALA A 41 5.19 6.15 0.09
N PRO A 42 6.33 6.66 -0.42
CA PRO A 42 6.42 7.11 -1.80
C PRO A 42 6.16 6.04 -2.86
N ALA A 43 6.34 4.77 -2.51
CA ALA A 43 6.06 3.64 -3.42
C ALA A 43 4.61 3.15 -3.36
N VAL A 44 3.79 3.65 -2.43
CA VAL A 44 2.37 3.31 -2.32
C VAL A 44 1.54 4.40 -3.00
N VAL A 45 0.77 3.99 -3.99
CA VAL A 45 0.03 4.89 -4.89
C VAL A 45 -1.48 4.73 -4.72
N ASN A 46 -2.22 5.75 -5.15
CA ASN A 46 -3.67 5.66 -5.28
C ASN A 46 -4.05 5.34 -6.72
N ILE A 47 -5.04 4.46 -6.90
CA ILE A 47 -5.50 4.01 -8.20
C ILE A 47 -6.95 4.40 -8.40
N TYR A 48 -7.22 5.17 -9.44
CA TYR A 48 -8.54 5.46 -9.97
C TYR A 48 -8.74 4.62 -11.23
N ALA A 49 -9.70 3.72 -11.20
CA ALA A 49 -10.01 2.86 -12.32
C ALA A 49 -11.46 3.10 -12.77
N LYS A 50 -11.67 3.31 -14.07
CA LYS A 50 -12.98 3.44 -14.68
C LYS A 50 -13.27 2.19 -15.50
N ARG A 51 -14.45 1.62 -15.34
CA ARG A 51 -14.94 0.49 -16.10
C ARG A 51 -16.27 0.84 -16.74
N ILE A 52 -16.40 0.57 -18.02
CA ILE A 52 -17.69 0.63 -18.73
C ILE A 52 -18.36 -0.73 -18.52
N ILE A 53 -19.51 -0.76 -17.83
CA ILE A 53 -20.27 -1.99 -17.60
C ILE A 53 -21.40 -2.03 -18.61
N GLU A 54 -21.33 -2.98 -19.53
CA GLU A 54 -22.52 -3.47 -20.23
C GLU A 54 -23.24 -4.45 -19.30
N GLU A 55 -24.35 -4.05 -18.71
CA GLU A 55 -25.39 -4.75 -17.91
C GLU A 55 -25.09 -6.17 -17.38
N ARG A 56 -23.89 -6.51 -16.91
CA ARG A 56 -23.64 -7.75 -16.16
C ARG A 56 -23.19 -7.42 -14.72
N ARG A 57 -23.98 -7.91 -13.76
CA ARG A 57 -23.66 -7.76 -12.32
C ARG A 57 -22.28 -8.31 -12.03
N SER A 58 -21.39 -7.49 -11.50
CA SER A 58 -20.08 -7.93 -11.01
C SER A 58 -20.26 -8.97 -9.88
N PRO A 59 -19.48 -10.06 -9.83
CA PRO A 59 -19.50 -11.02 -8.73
C PRO A 59 -19.23 -10.38 -7.35
N PHE A 60 -18.49 -9.28 -7.33
CA PHE A 60 -18.14 -8.55 -6.10
C PHE A 60 -19.22 -7.56 -5.64
N SER A 61 -20.25 -7.28 -6.45
CA SER A 61 -21.39 -6.45 -6.03
C SER A 61 -22.28 -7.13 -5.00
N SER A 62 -22.06 -8.41 -4.73
CA SER A 62 -22.80 -9.19 -3.72
C SER A 62 -22.14 -9.16 -2.33
N ASP A 63 -20.88 -8.71 -2.19
CA ASP A 63 -20.23 -8.54 -0.90
C ASP A 63 -20.76 -7.25 -0.23
N PRO A 64 -21.41 -7.34 0.94
CA PRO A 64 -22.03 -6.20 1.61
C PRO A 64 -21.04 -5.08 1.93
N PHE A 65 -19.78 -5.43 2.24
CA PHE A 65 -18.73 -4.50 2.62
C PHE A 65 -18.27 -3.63 1.45
N PHE A 66 -17.98 -4.25 0.31
CA PHE A 66 -17.56 -3.51 -0.88
C PHE A 66 -18.73 -2.75 -1.53
N ARG A 67 -19.95 -3.29 -1.44
CA ARG A 67 -21.15 -2.64 -1.97
C ARG A 67 -21.40 -1.29 -1.30
N ASP A 68 -21.33 -1.19 0.02
CA ASP A 68 -21.58 0.06 0.76
C ASP A 68 -20.44 1.07 0.55
N PHE A 69 -19.21 0.61 0.41
CA PHE A 69 -18.06 1.45 0.07
C PHE A 69 -18.22 2.11 -1.30
N PHE A 70 -18.51 1.33 -2.33
CA PHE A 70 -18.66 1.86 -3.69
C PHE A 70 -19.98 2.63 -3.89
N ARG A 71 -21.01 2.35 -3.11
CA ARG A 71 -22.29 3.08 -3.16
C ARG A 71 -22.20 4.52 -2.67
N ASN A 72 -21.33 4.82 -1.71
CA ASN A 72 -21.12 6.16 -1.18
C ASN A 72 -20.19 7.03 -2.04
N PHE A 73 -19.39 6.43 -2.92
CA PHE A 73 -18.42 7.12 -3.79
C PHE A 73 -18.87 7.31 -5.24
N GLY A 74 -19.93 6.64 -5.69
CA GLY A 74 -20.43 6.72 -7.05
C GLY A 74 -21.88 7.12 -7.13
N GLN A 75 -22.18 8.33 -7.59
CA GLN A 75 -23.50 8.56 -8.17
C GLN A 75 -23.65 7.63 -9.37
N LEU A 76 -24.54 6.66 -9.26
CA LEU A 76 -24.85 5.69 -10.30
C LEU A 76 -25.34 6.36 -11.58
N GLN A 77 -24.40 6.67 -12.46
CA GLN A 77 -24.71 6.78 -13.90
C GLN A 77 -24.69 5.36 -14.46
N PRO A 78 -25.70 4.91 -15.21
CA PRO A 78 -25.87 3.47 -15.54
C PRO A 78 -24.79 2.84 -16.43
N ARG A 79 -23.69 3.52 -16.74
CA ARG A 79 -22.68 3.07 -17.72
C ARG A 79 -21.22 3.16 -17.28
N VAL A 80 -20.89 3.83 -16.18
CA VAL A 80 -19.50 3.98 -15.73
C VAL A 80 -19.39 3.64 -14.26
N GLN A 81 -18.64 2.63 -13.94
CA GLN A 81 -18.26 2.29 -12.57
C GLN A 81 -16.85 2.81 -12.31
N ASN A 82 -16.69 3.62 -11.27
CA ASN A 82 -15.41 4.04 -10.76
C ASN A 82 -15.00 3.13 -9.62
N SER A 83 -13.77 2.64 -9.65
CA SER A 83 -13.12 1.92 -8.57
C SER A 83 -12.00 2.77 -8.01
N LEU A 84 -11.80 2.69 -6.71
CA LEU A 84 -10.76 3.39 -5.99
C LEU A 84 -10.04 2.40 -5.08
N GLY A 85 -8.73 2.39 -5.13
CA GLY A 85 -7.90 1.55 -4.30
C GLY A 85 -6.46 2.03 -4.27
N SER A 86 -5.60 1.21 -3.74
CA SER A 86 -4.17 1.45 -3.65
C SER A 86 -3.39 0.55 -4.61
N GLY A 87 -2.12 0.85 -4.80
CA GLY A 87 -1.15 0.02 -5.49
C GLY A 87 0.24 0.18 -4.89
N VAL A 88 1.14 -0.73 -5.22
CA VAL A 88 2.54 -0.70 -4.80
C VAL A 88 3.44 -0.76 -6.00
N ILE A 89 4.31 0.23 -6.15
CA ILE A 89 5.35 0.23 -7.18
C ILE A 89 6.43 -0.78 -6.79
N LEU A 90 6.72 -1.73 -7.68
CA LEU A 90 7.67 -2.82 -7.47
C LEU A 90 9.01 -2.62 -8.17
N SER A 91 9.10 -1.67 -9.10
CA SER A 91 10.31 -1.41 -9.87
C SER A 91 10.41 0.04 -10.31
N ALA A 92 11.62 0.50 -10.50
CA ALA A 92 11.92 1.88 -10.90
C ALA A 92 11.32 2.28 -12.26
N ASP A 93 11.08 1.32 -13.13
CA ASP A 93 10.47 1.51 -14.45
C ASP A 93 8.93 1.46 -14.42
N GLY A 94 8.30 1.35 -13.23
CA GLY A 94 6.87 1.57 -13.05
C GLY A 94 5.98 0.32 -13.17
N TYR A 95 6.46 -0.86 -12.76
CA TYR A 95 5.55 -1.96 -12.49
C TYR A 95 4.85 -1.75 -11.14
N VAL A 96 3.53 -1.87 -11.14
CA VAL A 96 2.68 -1.67 -9.96
C VAL A 96 1.84 -2.91 -9.73
N VAL A 97 1.81 -3.42 -8.50
CA VAL A 97 0.86 -4.46 -8.08
C VAL A 97 -0.33 -3.81 -7.40
N SER A 98 -1.52 -4.36 -7.64
CA SER A 98 -2.77 -4.00 -6.97
C SER A 98 -3.70 -5.21 -6.91
N ASN A 99 -4.92 -5.03 -6.40
CA ASN A 99 -5.92 -6.08 -6.46
C ASN A 99 -6.67 -6.10 -7.80
N TYR A 100 -7.07 -7.31 -8.22
CA TYR A 100 -7.92 -7.49 -9.39
C TYR A 100 -9.25 -6.73 -9.26
N HIS A 101 -9.90 -6.80 -8.09
CA HIS A 101 -11.18 -6.11 -7.88
C HIS A 101 -11.08 -4.58 -8.00
N VAL A 102 -9.86 -3.99 -7.84
CA VAL A 102 -9.62 -2.55 -8.05
C VAL A 102 -9.54 -2.22 -9.53
N VAL A 103 -8.78 -2.99 -10.33
CA VAL A 103 -8.41 -2.63 -11.71
C VAL A 103 -8.95 -3.56 -12.78
N GLY A 104 -9.53 -4.70 -12.39
CA GLY A 104 -9.99 -5.72 -13.33
C GLY A 104 -11.10 -5.22 -14.25
N GLY A 105 -10.90 -5.35 -15.56
CA GLY A 105 -11.83 -4.88 -16.58
C GLY A 105 -11.91 -3.35 -16.70
N ALA A 106 -10.98 -2.60 -16.09
CA ALA A 106 -10.91 -1.15 -16.25
C ALA A 106 -10.50 -0.78 -17.67
N THR A 107 -11.16 0.24 -18.22
CA THR A 107 -10.87 0.81 -19.56
C THR A 107 -9.96 2.04 -19.47
N ASP A 108 -9.90 2.66 -18.32
CA ASP A 108 -9.05 3.82 -18.04
C ASP A 108 -8.54 3.72 -16.61
N ILE A 109 -7.21 3.77 -16.44
CA ILE A 109 -6.54 3.69 -15.14
C ILE A 109 -5.61 4.88 -14.99
N ARG A 110 -5.85 5.62 -13.90
CA ARG A 110 -5.04 6.73 -13.47
C ARG A 110 -4.44 6.42 -12.11
N VAL A 111 -3.12 6.51 -12.03
CA VAL A 111 -2.35 6.27 -10.81
C VAL A 111 -1.84 7.61 -10.30
N VAL A 112 -2.13 7.92 -9.06
CA VAL A 112 -1.68 9.14 -8.38
C VAL A 112 -0.57 8.78 -7.42
N LEU A 113 0.60 9.36 -7.64
CA LEU A 113 1.78 9.17 -6.83
C LEU A 113 1.66 9.93 -5.48
N HIS A 114 2.55 9.63 -4.55
CA HIS A 114 2.60 10.28 -3.24
C HIS A 114 2.78 11.82 -3.33
N ASP A 115 3.49 12.31 -4.36
CA ASP A 115 3.73 13.73 -4.62
C ASP A 115 2.61 14.42 -5.43
N GLY A 116 1.52 13.70 -5.73
CA GLY A 116 0.35 14.20 -6.44
C GLY A 116 0.45 14.12 -7.97
N ARG A 117 1.56 13.67 -8.55
CA ARG A 117 1.63 13.42 -10.00
C ARG A 117 0.69 12.30 -10.41
N GLU A 118 0.04 12.49 -11.55
CA GLU A 118 -0.88 11.52 -12.14
C GLU A 118 -0.24 10.86 -13.37
N ILE A 119 -0.24 9.55 -13.39
CA ILE A 119 0.34 8.74 -14.47
C ILE A 119 -0.72 7.75 -14.93
N SER A 120 -0.92 7.62 -16.23
CA SER A 120 -1.77 6.56 -16.79
C SER A 120 -1.05 5.22 -16.70
N GLY A 121 -1.83 4.15 -16.54
CA GLY A 121 -1.31 2.78 -16.48
C GLY A 121 -2.18 1.80 -17.25
N ASN A 122 -1.57 0.68 -17.64
CA ASN A 122 -2.25 -0.41 -18.32
C ASN A 122 -2.10 -1.69 -17.52
N VAL A 123 -3.16 -2.48 -17.40
CA VAL A 123 -3.09 -3.82 -16.83
C VAL A 123 -2.35 -4.72 -17.81
N ILE A 124 -1.24 -5.31 -17.37
CA ILE A 124 -0.44 -6.25 -18.16
C ILE A 124 -0.63 -7.69 -17.75
N LEU A 125 -1.03 -7.92 -16.51
CA LEU A 125 -1.36 -9.23 -15.96
C LEU A 125 -2.46 -9.08 -14.92
N SER A 126 -3.42 -10.00 -14.90
CA SER A 126 -4.42 -10.04 -13.85
C SER A 126 -4.90 -11.46 -13.61
N ASP A 127 -5.10 -11.77 -12.33
CA ASP A 127 -5.62 -13.05 -11.88
C ASP A 127 -6.77 -12.81 -10.90
N GLN A 128 -7.96 -13.23 -11.30
CA GLN A 128 -9.16 -13.09 -10.49
C GLN A 128 -9.19 -14.07 -9.32
N GLU A 129 -8.53 -15.23 -9.44
CA GLU A 129 -8.54 -16.25 -8.39
C GLU A 129 -7.68 -15.82 -7.19
N SER A 130 -6.53 -15.21 -7.43
CA SER A 130 -5.68 -14.65 -6.37
C SER A 130 -6.03 -13.21 -5.98
N ASP A 131 -6.96 -12.57 -6.70
CA ASP A 131 -7.30 -11.16 -6.56
C ASP A 131 -6.10 -10.22 -6.76
N LEU A 132 -5.18 -10.56 -7.67
CA LEU A 132 -4.01 -9.75 -7.98
C LEU A 132 -4.01 -9.24 -9.41
N ALA A 133 -3.43 -8.07 -9.60
CA ALA A 133 -3.17 -7.51 -10.92
C ALA A 133 -1.84 -6.74 -10.93
N VAL A 134 -1.19 -6.76 -12.08
CA VAL A 134 0.02 -5.99 -12.33
C VAL A 134 -0.27 -4.98 -13.43
N LEU A 135 0.12 -3.73 -13.17
CA LEU A 135 0.02 -2.64 -14.12
C LEU A 135 1.43 -2.21 -14.55
N LYS A 136 1.52 -1.64 -15.73
CA LYS A 136 2.68 -0.88 -16.20
C LYS A 136 2.29 0.58 -16.33
N LEU A 137 3.00 1.46 -15.65
CA LEU A 137 2.84 2.91 -15.74
C LEU A 137 3.50 3.44 -17.01
N ASN A 138 2.86 4.42 -17.65
CA ASN A 138 3.37 5.12 -18.82
C ASN A 138 4.26 6.29 -18.35
N SER A 139 5.45 5.99 -17.87
CA SER A 139 6.41 6.96 -17.37
C SER A 139 7.82 6.56 -17.78
N ASP A 140 8.60 7.55 -18.22
CA ASP A 140 10.04 7.41 -18.48
C ASP A 140 10.89 7.82 -17.26
N GLU A 141 10.26 8.26 -16.17
CA GLU A 141 10.93 8.68 -14.95
C GLU A 141 11.25 7.49 -14.05
N VAL A 142 12.32 7.62 -13.29
CA VAL A 142 12.67 6.65 -12.23
C VAL A 142 11.71 6.84 -11.05
N LEU A 143 10.95 5.81 -10.75
CA LEU A 143 9.94 5.82 -9.69
C LEU A 143 10.45 5.17 -8.40
N PRO A 144 10.01 5.65 -7.22
CA PRO A 144 10.26 4.98 -5.95
C PRO A 144 9.55 3.61 -5.95
N TYR A 145 10.21 2.59 -5.39
CA TYR A 145 9.65 1.24 -5.36
C TYR A 145 10.01 0.48 -4.08
N LEU A 146 9.22 -0.53 -3.74
CA LEU A 146 9.50 -1.45 -2.65
C LEU A 146 10.15 -2.74 -3.16
N LYS A 147 11.09 -3.26 -2.39
CA LYS A 147 11.66 -4.59 -2.64
C LYS A 147 10.72 -5.66 -2.11
N LEU A 148 10.54 -6.73 -2.88
CA LEU A 148 9.79 -7.90 -2.43
C LEU A 148 10.62 -8.72 -1.45
N ARG A 149 10.00 -9.18 -0.37
CA ARG A 149 10.54 -10.21 0.51
C ARG A 149 9.97 -11.57 0.10
N LYS A 150 10.76 -12.63 0.24
CA LYS A 150 10.29 -13.99 0.01
C LYS A 150 9.28 -14.39 1.09
N SER A 151 8.09 -14.80 0.68
CA SER A 151 6.99 -15.13 1.60
C SER A 151 7.28 -16.33 2.50
N ASP A 152 8.16 -17.26 2.09
CA ASP A 152 8.62 -18.41 2.87
C ASP A 152 9.52 -18.06 4.06
N THR A 153 10.01 -16.81 4.12
CA THR A 153 10.82 -16.30 5.22
C THR A 153 10.01 -15.50 6.25
N VAL A 154 8.71 -15.38 6.05
CA VAL A 154 7.82 -14.61 6.95
C VAL A 154 7.37 -15.51 8.11
N GLU A 155 7.44 -15.00 9.33
CA GLU A 155 7.09 -15.73 10.55
C GLU A 155 5.92 -15.09 11.29
N VAL A 156 5.15 -15.90 12.02
CA VAL A 156 4.07 -15.42 12.89
C VAL A 156 4.68 -14.63 14.05
N GLY A 157 4.11 -13.46 14.34
CA GLY A 157 4.59 -12.56 15.38
C GLY A 157 5.47 -11.42 14.85
N GLU A 158 5.91 -11.45 13.59
CA GLU A 158 6.66 -10.34 13.00
C GLU A 158 5.82 -9.07 12.92
N LEU A 159 6.42 -7.95 13.30
CA LEU A 159 5.81 -6.63 13.17
C LEU A 159 5.66 -6.23 11.70
N VAL A 160 4.50 -5.72 11.35
CA VAL A 160 4.18 -5.24 10.00
C VAL A 160 3.44 -3.90 10.03
N LEU A 161 3.59 -3.15 8.95
CA LEU A 161 2.79 -1.96 8.66
C LEU A 161 1.97 -2.19 7.40
N ALA A 162 0.66 -1.94 7.51
CA ALA A 162 -0.20 -1.86 6.33
C ALA A 162 -0.31 -0.39 5.90
N ILE A 163 0.04 -0.13 4.64
CA ILE A 163 0.05 1.21 4.04
C ILE A 163 -0.91 1.20 2.86
N GLY A 164 -1.83 2.15 2.84
CA GLY A 164 -2.73 2.41 1.72
C GLY A 164 -2.88 3.88 1.48
N ASN A 165 -3.56 4.24 0.40
CA ASN A 165 -3.90 5.62 0.08
C ASN A 165 -5.42 5.73 -0.17
N PRO A 166 -6.25 5.52 0.89
CA PRO A 166 -7.68 5.57 0.76
C PRO A 166 -8.13 6.98 0.34
N PHE A 167 -9.00 7.04 -0.66
CA PHE A 167 -9.67 8.28 -1.11
C PHE A 167 -8.76 9.34 -1.75
N GLY A 168 -7.45 9.11 -1.91
CA GLY A 168 -6.52 10.13 -2.43
C GLY A 168 -6.39 11.38 -1.55
N VAL A 169 -6.92 11.31 -0.32
CA VAL A 169 -6.86 12.44 0.65
C VAL A 169 -5.67 12.33 1.59
N GLY A 170 -4.84 11.31 1.43
CA GLY A 170 -3.66 11.05 2.24
C GLY A 170 -3.45 9.56 2.50
N GLN A 171 -2.21 9.20 2.77
CA GLN A 171 -1.87 7.83 3.10
C GLN A 171 -2.34 7.48 4.51
N THR A 172 -2.84 6.26 4.67
CA THR A 172 -3.18 5.66 5.96
C THR A 172 -2.16 4.58 6.27
N VAL A 173 -1.63 4.60 7.49
CA VAL A 173 -0.68 3.61 7.98
C VAL A 173 -1.27 3.00 9.25
N THR A 174 -1.34 1.68 9.28
CA THR A 174 -1.74 0.91 10.46
C THR A 174 -0.65 -0.11 10.78
N ASN A 175 -0.51 -0.47 12.05
CA ASN A 175 0.49 -1.44 12.49
C ASN A 175 -0.16 -2.65 13.14
N GLY A 176 0.51 -3.77 13.06
CA GLY A 176 0.12 -5.03 13.66
C GLY A 176 1.24 -6.05 13.54
N ILE A 177 0.87 -7.32 13.63
CA ILE A 177 1.78 -8.45 13.45
C ILE A 177 1.24 -9.40 12.39
N ILE A 178 2.10 -10.30 11.90
CA ILE A 178 1.66 -11.50 11.18
C ILE A 178 1.01 -12.45 12.20
N SER A 179 -0.31 -12.61 12.11
CA SER A 179 -1.10 -13.45 13.03
C SER A 179 -1.25 -14.89 12.54
N GLY A 180 -0.96 -15.16 11.27
CA GLY A 180 -1.04 -16.50 10.69
C GLY A 180 -0.51 -16.56 9.26
N LEU A 181 -0.04 -17.76 8.88
CA LEU A 181 0.52 -18.05 7.58
C LEU A 181 -0.39 -18.99 6.79
N ALA A 182 -0.29 -18.92 5.45
CA ALA A 182 -0.91 -19.87 4.52
C ALA A 182 -2.41 -20.13 4.77
N ARG A 183 -3.18 -19.10 5.12
CA ARG A 183 -4.63 -19.23 5.28
C ARG A 183 -5.28 -19.42 3.92
N THR A 184 -5.93 -20.58 3.73
CA THR A 184 -6.66 -20.91 2.51
C THR A 184 -8.16 -20.75 2.74
N GLY A 185 -8.91 -20.29 1.71
CA GLY A 185 -10.38 -20.35 1.72
C GLY A 185 -11.09 -19.33 2.62
N ILE A 186 -10.41 -18.28 3.08
CA ILE A 186 -10.98 -17.29 4.00
C ILE A 186 -11.67 -16.15 3.26
N ALA A 187 -11.28 -15.86 2.02
CA ALA A 187 -11.93 -14.83 1.23
C ALA A 187 -13.33 -15.26 0.83
N SER A 188 -14.33 -14.46 1.16
CA SER A 188 -15.72 -14.70 0.80
C SER A 188 -15.86 -14.77 -0.72
N GLY A 189 -15.96 -15.96 -1.24
CA GLY A 189 -16.63 -16.25 -2.49
C GLY A 189 -15.79 -16.67 -3.67
N SER A 190 -14.49 -16.39 -3.83
CA SER A 190 -13.82 -16.77 -5.07
C SER A 190 -12.29 -16.84 -5.02
N ALA A 191 -11.64 -16.13 -4.11
CA ALA A 191 -10.18 -16.12 -4.08
C ALA A 191 -9.61 -17.45 -3.59
N LYS A 192 -8.90 -18.13 -4.47
CA LYS A 192 -8.11 -19.33 -4.17
C LYS A 192 -6.66 -18.87 -4.03
N GLY A 193 -6.17 -18.75 -2.80
CA GLY A 193 -4.81 -18.32 -2.57
C GLY A 193 -4.33 -18.63 -1.17
N TYR A 194 -3.03 -18.43 -0.97
CA TYR A 194 -2.42 -18.47 0.35
C TYR A 194 -2.32 -17.05 0.88
N PHE A 195 -3.03 -16.76 1.96
CA PHE A 195 -3.05 -15.42 2.55
C PHE A 195 -2.20 -15.38 3.80
N LEU A 196 -1.49 -14.27 4.00
CA LEU A 196 -0.95 -13.88 5.29
C LEU A 196 -2.08 -13.23 6.10
N GLN A 197 -2.27 -13.68 7.33
CA GLN A 197 -3.20 -13.04 8.26
C GLN A 197 -2.43 -12.02 9.09
N THR A 198 -2.98 -10.82 9.22
CA THR A 198 -2.46 -9.78 10.13
C THR A 198 -3.60 -9.18 10.93
N ASP A 199 -3.30 -8.67 12.13
CA ASP A 199 -4.20 -7.87 12.95
C ASP A 199 -4.04 -6.36 12.72
N ALA A 200 -3.11 -5.95 11.81
CA ALA A 200 -3.07 -4.58 11.34
C ALA A 200 -4.43 -4.20 10.73
N PRO A 201 -5.08 -3.11 11.17
CA PRO A 201 -6.37 -2.70 10.64
C PRO A 201 -6.33 -2.45 9.13
N ILE A 202 -7.08 -3.26 8.37
CA ILE A 202 -7.30 -3.08 6.94
C ILE A 202 -8.71 -2.54 6.73
N ASN A 203 -8.81 -1.39 6.07
CA ASN A 203 -10.06 -0.71 5.77
C ASN A 203 -10.21 -0.50 4.26
N PRO A 204 -11.44 -0.18 3.77
CA PRO A 204 -11.65 0.19 2.38
C PRO A 204 -10.70 1.31 1.94
N GLY A 205 -10.09 1.11 0.75
CA GLY A 205 -9.05 1.99 0.21
C GLY A 205 -7.62 1.52 0.49
N ASN A 206 -7.39 0.69 1.52
CA ASN A 206 -6.09 0.01 1.70
C ASN A 206 -5.91 -1.17 0.73
N SER A 207 -6.98 -1.68 0.11
CA SER A 207 -6.93 -2.74 -0.89
C SER A 207 -5.96 -2.40 -2.02
N GLY A 208 -5.06 -3.31 -2.33
CA GLY A 208 -3.96 -3.13 -3.28
C GLY A 208 -2.73 -2.44 -2.69
N GLY A 209 -2.81 -1.90 -1.48
CA GLY A 209 -1.70 -1.27 -0.77
C GLY A 209 -0.69 -2.26 -0.19
N ALA A 210 0.36 -1.73 0.42
CA ALA A 210 1.48 -2.52 0.92
C ALA A 210 1.25 -3.06 2.33
N LEU A 211 1.64 -4.32 2.56
CA LEU A 211 1.99 -4.83 3.88
C LEU A 211 3.52 -4.98 3.89
N ILE A 212 4.20 -4.21 4.73
CA ILE A 212 5.65 -4.19 4.83
C ILE A 212 6.13 -4.68 6.18
N ASP A 213 7.33 -5.27 6.21
CA ASP A 213 8.03 -5.57 7.45
C ASP A 213 8.81 -4.35 7.98
N ILE A 214 9.48 -4.52 9.13
CA ILE A 214 10.26 -3.46 9.78
C ILE A 214 11.50 -3.04 9.00
N SER A 215 11.93 -3.77 7.97
CA SER A 215 13.01 -3.39 7.06
C SER A 215 12.51 -2.54 5.87
N GLY A 216 11.19 -2.40 5.72
CA GLY A 216 10.55 -1.73 4.60
C GLY A 216 10.37 -2.61 3.37
N ALA A 217 10.59 -3.92 3.50
CA ALA A 217 10.35 -4.85 2.40
C ALA A 217 8.86 -5.24 2.33
N LEU A 218 8.35 -5.37 1.10
CA LEU A 218 6.98 -5.79 0.85
C LEU A 218 6.82 -7.29 1.14
N VAL A 219 5.97 -7.64 2.10
CA VAL A 219 5.64 -9.02 2.47
C VAL A 219 4.28 -9.47 1.95
N GLY A 220 3.39 -8.52 1.62
CA GLY A 220 2.07 -8.82 1.09
C GLY A 220 1.39 -7.61 0.47
N VAL A 221 0.29 -7.89 -0.23
CA VAL A 221 -0.62 -6.87 -0.77
C VAL A 221 -1.93 -6.96 0.01
N ASN A 222 -2.36 -5.83 0.57
CA ASN A 222 -3.61 -5.78 1.34
C ASN A 222 -4.80 -6.09 0.44
N THR A 223 -5.68 -7.02 0.83
CA THR A 223 -6.82 -7.40 -0.02
C THR A 223 -8.13 -7.57 0.76
N SER A 224 -8.20 -8.55 1.64
CA SER A 224 -9.44 -8.97 2.26
C SER A 224 -9.48 -8.70 3.76
N ILE A 225 -10.68 -8.52 4.29
CA ILE A 225 -10.95 -8.37 5.71
C ILE A 225 -11.65 -9.62 6.21
N LEU A 226 -11.05 -10.28 7.22
CA LEU A 226 -11.67 -11.37 7.95
C LEU A 226 -12.47 -10.80 9.13
N SER A 227 -13.69 -10.37 8.89
CA SER A 227 -14.56 -9.83 9.93
C SER A 227 -16.01 -10.23 9.71
N LYS A 228 -16.69 -10.65 10.78
CA LYS A 228 -18.14 -10.95 10.76
C LYS A 228 -19.00 -9.69 10.70
N SER A 229 -18.44 -8.53 11.05
CA SER A 229 -19.14 -7.23 11.13
C SER A 229 -18.69 -6.21 10.09
N GLY A 230 -17.74 -6.57 9.20
CA GLY A 230 -17.19 -5.65 8.19
C GLY A 230 -16.23 -4.60 8.73
N GLY A 231 -15.78 -4.72 9.98
CA GLY A 231 -14.77 -3.86 10.59
C GLY A 231 -13.41 -4.56 10.66
N SER A 232 -12.36 -3.78 10.96
CA SER A 232 -11.01 -4.30 11.16
C SER A 232 -10.94 -5.29 12.32
N ASN A 233 -10.45 -6.46 12.08
CA ASN A 233 -9.85 -7.37 13.06
C ASN A 233 -8.58 -7.94 12.45
#